data_19cc8c234d29962e5f5ad8dafcbd13b3
#
_entry.id   19cc8c234d29962e5f5ad8dafcbd13b3
#
_cell.length_a   1.000
_cell.length_b   1.000
_cell.length_c   1.000
_cell.angle_alpha   90.00
_cell.angle_beta   90.00
_cell.angle_gamma   90.00
#
_symmetry.space_group_name_H-M   'P 1'
#
loop_
_entity.id
_entity.type
_entity.pdbx_description
1 polymer ?
#
loop_
_entity_poly.entity_id
_entity_poly.type
_entity_poly.pdbx_seq_one_letter_code
_entity_poly.pdbx_strand_id
1 'polypeptide(L)'
;MYKKTDGWPINILTGGAVDPKIDKDYQNWIALGNTLEYTLSDAKALKLEQIVKDRDEDLYKNVSVLNNTWQADSRSQELLVQAITLGSITGVVPSIWRTSDNIDVGISSINDLVIIASTIAVQVEAAYTRSWARKADLALATTLLEVESI
;
A
#
# COMPACT_ATOMS: atom_id res chain seq x y z
N MET A 1 -10.65 -25.71 -17.83
CA MET A 1 -9.39 -25.35 -17.13
C MET A 1 -9.62 -24.04 -16.39
N TYR A 2 -9.13 -23.92 -15.17
CA TYR A 2 -9.33 -22.72 -14.32
C TYR A 2 -7.98 -22.14 -13.91
N LYS A 3 -7.93 -20.82 -13.79
CA LYS A 3 -6.75 -20.06 -13.39
C LYS A 3 -6.99 -19.44 -12.02
N LYS A 4 -5.98 -19.48 -11.14
CA LYS A 4 -6.02 -18.80 -9.84
C LYS A 4 -5.86 -17.30 -10.03
N THR A 5 -6.67 -16.52 -9.32
CA THR A 5 -6.59 -15.05 -9.23
C THR A 5 -6.71 -14.63 -7.76
N ASP A 6 -6.46 -13.37 -7.44
CA ASP A 6 -6.64 -12.83 -6.09
C ASP A 6 -8.10 -12.84 -5.61
N GLY A 7 -9.01 -12.98 -6.54
CA GLY A 7 -10.43 -13.13 -6.25
C GLY A 7 -10.88 -14.57 -6.51
N TRP A 8 -11.85 -14.69 -7.35
CA TRP A 8 -12.44 -15.96 -7.74
C TRP A 8 -11.66 -16.58 -8.92
N PRO A 9 -11.56 -17.91 -8.98
CA PRO A 9 -10.97 -18.59 -10.12
C PRO A 9 -11.60 -18.12 -11.43
N ILE A 10 -10.81 -18.01 -12.48
CA ILE A 10 -11.28 -17.66 -13.81
C ILE A 10 -11.33 -18.93 -14.66
N ASN A 11 -12.47 -19.17 -15.30
CA ASN A 11 -12.56 -20.21 -16.33
C ASN A 11 -11.79 -19.74 -17.58
N ILE A 12 -10.71 -20.42 -17.91
CA ILE A 12 -9.81 -20.04 -19.01
C ILE A 12 -10.52 -20.04 -20.36
N LEU A 13 -11.54 -20.87 -20.55
CA LEU A 13 -12.28 -20.95 -21.82
C LEU A 13 -13.26 -19.78 -22.00
N THR A 14 -13.86 -19.30 -20.91
CA THR A 14 -14.89 -18.26 -20.96
C THR A 14 -14.37 -16.89 -20.52
N GLY A 15 -13.21 -16.85 -19.82
CA GLY A 15 -12.67 -15.65 -19.21
C GLY A 15 -13.48 -15.12 -18.02
N GLY A 16 -14.54 -15.81 -17.62
CA GLY A 16 -15.41 -15.42 -16.52
C GLY A 16 -14.87 -15.84 -15.15
N ALA A 17 -15.01 -14.96 -14.15
CA ALA A 17 -14.78 -15.34 -12.76
C ALA A 17 -15.86 -16.32 -12.28
N VAL A 18 -15.46 -17.35 -11.52
CA VAL A 18 -16.35 -18.36 -10.99
C VAL A 18 -16.35 -18.37 -9.48
N ASP A 19 -17.54 -18.43 -8.86
CA ASP A 19 -17.64 -18.61 -7.41
C ASP A 19 -17.30 -20.07 -7.07
N PRO A 20 -16.21 -20.33 -6.31
CA PRO A 20 -15.79 -21.69 -5.96
C PRO A 20 -16.83 -22.46 -5.16
N LYS A 21 -17.80 -21.79 -4.52
CA LYS A 21 -18.81 -22.40 -3.66
C LYS A 21 -20.08 -22.83 -4.43
N ILE A 22 -20.41 -22.12 -5.49
CA ILE A 22 -21.67 -22.32 -6.22
C ILE A 22 -21.47 -22.81 -7.66
N ASP A 23 -20.27 -22.63 -8.22
CA ASP A 23 -19.95 -23.11 -9.57
C ASP A 23 -19.70 -24.63 -9.54
N LYS A 24 -20.70 -25.38 -10.00
CA LYS A 24 -20.65 -26.85 -10.00
C LYS A 24 -19.59 -27.42 -10.93
N ASP A 25 -19.31 -26.74 -12.05
CA ASP A 25 -18.32 -27.21 -13.00
C ASP A 25 -16.92 -27.04 -12.42
N TYR A 26 -16.67 -25.95 -11.69
CA TYR A 26 -15.44 -25.77 -10.95
C TYR A 26 -15.26 -26.81 -9.84
N GLN A 27 -16.31 -27.07 -9.05
CA GLN A 27 -16.26 -28.10 -7.99
C GLN A 27 -15.99 -29.50 -8.56
N ASN A 28 -16.67 -29.87 -9.65
CA ASN A 28 -16.43 -31.13 -10.33
C ASN A 28 -15.00 -31.22 -10.88
N TRP A 29 -14.50 -30.13 -11.44
CA TRP A 29 -13.14 -30.08 -11.98
C TRP A 29 -12.09 -30.29 -10.88
N ILE A 30 -12.24 -29.67 -9.69
CA ILE A 30 -11.38 -29.89 -8.52
C ILE A 30 -11.53 -31.34 -8.00
N ALA A 31 -12.76 -31.90 -7.93
CA ALA A 31 -13.02 -33.26 -7.47
C ALA A 31 -12.33 -34.34 -8.34
N LEU A 32 -12.05 -34.03 -9.60
CA LEU A 32 -11.27 -34.89 -10.50
C LEU A 32 -9.76 -34.84 -10.25
N GLY A 33 -9.32 -34.18 -9.17
CA GLY A 33 -7.91 -34.06 -8.79
C GLY A 33 -7.13 -32.98 -9.57
N ASN A 34 -7.84 -32.11 -10.32
CA ASN A 34 -7.18 -31.02 -11.01
C ASN A 34 -6.81 -29.93 -10.00
N THR A 35 -5.73 -29.22 -10.30
CA THR A 35 -5.26 -28.05 -9.56
C THR A 35 -5.37 -26.80 -10.44
N LEU A 36 -5.56 -25.63 -9.80
CA LEU A 36 -5.49 -24.38 -10.54
C LEU A 36 -4.11 -24.21 -11.16
N GLU A 37 -4.06 -24.01 -12.45
CA GLU A 37 -2.81 -23.61 -13.08
C GLU A 37 -2.42 -22.21 -12.63
N TYR A 38 -1.24 -22.13 -12.06
CA TYR A 38 -0.66 -20.89 -11.56
C TYR A 38 0.75 -20.77 -12.16
N THR A 39 0.85 -20.00 -13.22
CA THR A 39 2.13 -19.83 -13.89
C THR A 39 3.02 -18.86 -13.13
N LEU A 40 4.34 -18.96 -13.37
CA LEU A 40 5.29 -18.00 -12.84
C LEU A 40 4.92 -16.55 -13.25
N SER A 41 4.42 -16.37 -14.46
CA SER A 41 3.96 -15.05 -14.94
C SER A 41 2.78 -14.52 -14.12
N ASP A 42 1.81 -15.39 -13.82
CA ASP A 42 0.65 -15.02 -13.00
C ASP A 42 1.06 -14.66 -11.56
N ALA A 43 1.96 -15.48 -10.99
CA ALA A 43 2.52 -15.21 -9.66
C ALA A 43 3.21 -13.85 -9.60
N LYS A 44 4.04 -13.56 -10.61
CA LYS A 44 4.72 -12.26 -10.70
C LYS A 44 3.75 -11.09 -10.84
N ALA A 45 2.69 -11.24 -11.65
CA ALA A 45 1.69 -10.18 -11.81
C ALA A 45 0.98 -9.86 -10.49
N LEU A 46 0.51 -10.89 -9.78
CA LEU A 46 -0.16 -10.73 -8.48
C LEU A 46 0.78 -10.16 -7.42
N LYS A 47 2.02 -10.63 -7.37
CA LYS A 47 3.00 -10.08 -6.42
C LYS A 47 3.32 -8.62 -6.71
N LEU A 48 3.38 -8.22 -7.99
CA LEU A 48 3.57 -6.81 -8.37
C LEU A 48 2.42 -5.93 -7.87
N GLU A 49 1.18 -6.38 -8.03
CA GLU A 49 0.01 -5.68 -7.50
C GLU A 49 0.09 -5.56 -5.98
N GLN A 50 0.49 -6.64 -5.28
CA GLN A 50 0.66 -6.62 -3.83
C GLN A 50 1.77 -5.63 -3.40
N ILE A 51 2.92 -5.60 -4.09
CA ILE A 51 4.00 -4.65 -3.81
C ILE A 51 3.54 -3.20 -3.96
N VAL A 52 2.71 -2.92 -4.98
CA VAL A 52 2.15 -1.58 -5.19
C VAL A 52 1.17 -1.22 -4.08
N LYS A 53 0.29 -2.14 -3.71
CA LYS A 53 -0.68 -1.96 -2.62
C LYS A 53 0.02 -1.70 -1.29
N ASP A 54 0.99 -2.54 -0.92
CA ASP A 54 1.77 -2.39 0.32
C ASP A 54 2.47 -1.03 0.38
N ARG A 55 3.05 -0.59 -0.75
CA ARG A 55 3.65 0.75 -0.85
C ARG A 55 2.61 1.84 -0.60
N ASP A 56 1.45 1.77 -1.25
CA ASP A 56 0.43 2.80 -1.15
C ASP A 56 -0.18 2.86 0.25
N GLU A 57 -0.33 1.73 0.93
CA GLU A 57 -0.70 1.69 2.34
C GLU A 57 0.36 2.34 3.24
N ASP A 58 1.63 2.06 2.99
CA ASP A 58 2.74 2.64 3.76
C ASP A 58 2.92 4.15 3.53
N LEU A 59 2.60 4.67 2.33
CA LEU A 59 2.69 6.10 2.01
C LEU A 59 1.79 6.97 2.91
N TYR A 60 0.63 6.43 3.28
CA TYR A 60 -0.42 7.18 3.98
C TYR A 60 -0.63 6.72 5.43
N LYS A 61 0.26 5.89 5.94
CA LYS A 61 0.22 5.42 7.31
C LYS A 61 0.54 6.56 8.27
N ASN A 62 -0.25 6.68 9.33
CA ASN A 62 -0.02 7.70 10.35
C ASN A 62 1.40 7.62 10.92
N VAL A 63 1.99 8.78 11.22
CA VAL A 63 3.34 8.88 11.79
C VAL A 63 3.29 9.31 13.25
N SER A 64 4.22 8.78 14.06
CA SER A 64 4.34 9.13 15.48
C SER A 64 5.60 9.95 15.70
N VAL A 65 5.41 11.21 16.13
CA VAL A 65 6.49 12.15 16.46
C VAL A 65 5.97 13.23 17.40
N LEU A 66 6.82 13.87 18.17
CA LEU A 66 6.46 14.87 19.17
C LEU A 66 5.41 14.34 20.17
N ASN A 67 5.54 13.08 20.59
CA ASN A 67 4.65 12.37 21.51
C ASN A 67 3.18 12.26 21.05
N ASN A 68 2.91 12.44 19.78
CA ASN A 68 1.58 12.35 19.17
C ASN A 68 1.63 11.49 17.89
N THR A 69 0.46 11.02 17.46
CA THR A 69 0.29 10.34 16.17
C THR A 69 -0.47 11.25 15.22
N TRP A 70 0.09 11.48 14.04
CA TRP A 70 -0.39 12.45 13.06
C TRP A 70 -0.90 11.72 11.82
N GLN A 71 -1.98 12.25 11.25
CA GLN A 71 -2.50 11.78 9.98
C GLN A 71 -1.48 12.09 8.86
N ALA A 72 -1.25 11.11 8.00
CA ALA A 72 -0.37 11.24 6.85
C ALA A 72 -1.05 10.87 5.52
N ASP A 73 -2.40 10.92 5.47
CA ASP A 73 -3.13 10.83 4.21
C ASP A 73 -2.79 11.99 3.27
N SER A 74 -3.12 11.85 1.98
CA SER A 74 -2.78 12.84 0.95
C SER A 74 -3.24 14.25 1.32
N ARG A 75 -4.47 14.38 1.85
CA ARG A 75 -5.01 15.70 2.23
C ARG A 75 -4.26 16.31 3.41
N SER A 76 -3.93 15.50 4.41
CA SER A 76 -3.15 15.95 5.58
C SER A 76 -1.75 16.40 5.17
N GLN A 77 -1.10 15.69 4.26
CA GLN A 77 0.20 16.09 3.70
C GLN A 77 0.12 17.43 2.94
N GLU A 78 -0.89 17.62 2.11
CA GLU A 78 -1.11 18.89 1.40
C GLU A 78 -1.30 20.07 2.36
N LEU A 79 -2.16 19.91 3.36
CA LEU A 79 -2.43 20.95 4.35
C LEU A 79 -1.17 21.30 5.15
N LEU A 80 -0.38 20.29 5.51
CA LEU A 80 0.88 20.47 6.24
C LEU A 80 1.89 21.28 5.41
N VAL A 81 2.07 20.93 4.13
CA VAL A 81 2.94 21.68 3.22
C VAL A 81 2.45 23.12 3.03
N GLN A 82 1.14 23.33 2.87
CA GLN A 82 0.55 24.66 2.78
C GLN A 82 0.81 25.49 4.05
N ALA A 83 0.60 24.91 5.23
CA ALA A 83 0.83 25.60 6.50
C ALA A 83 2.31 25.98 6.69
N ILE A 84 3.23 25.08 6.36
CA ILE A 84 4.68 25.36 6.40
C ILE A 84 5.04 26.46 5.41
N THR A 85 4.55 26.39 4.17
CA THR A 85 4.84 27.39 3.13
C THR A 85 4.34 28.76 3.53
N LEU A 86 3.08 28.89 3.97
CA LEU A 86 2.51 30.15 4.41
C LEU A 86 3.23 30.68 5.65
N GLY A 87 3.50 29.82 6.63
CA GLY A 87 4.23 30.18 7.84
C GLY A 87 5.64 30.70 7.54
N SER A 88 6.35 30.12 6.56
CA SER A 88 7.67 30.54 6.14
C SER A 88 7.68 31.92 5.47
N ILE A 89 6.59 32.28 4.78
CA ILE A 89 6.47 33.56 4.06
C ILE A 89 5.94 34.66 4.98
N THR A 90 4.94 34.35 5.79
CA THR A 90 4.18 35.34 6.55
C THR A 90 4.58 35.43 8.02
N GLY A 91 5.28 34.45 8.54
CA GLY A 91 5.52 34.27 9.97
C GLY A 91 4.30 33.81 10.77
N VAL A 92 3.15 33.59 10.12
CA VAL A 92 1.91 33.16 10.79
C VAL A 92 1.81 31.64 10.74
N VAL A 93 1.77 31.01 11.91
CA VAL A 93 1.69 29.55 12.07
C VAL A 93 0.35 29.20 12.73
N PRO A 94 -0.33 28.12 12.32
CA PRO A 94 -1.50 27.63 13.03
C PRO A 94 -1.18 27.40 14.51
N SER A 95 -2.04 27.86 15.40
CA SER A 95 -1.84 27.69 16.85
C SER A 95 -2.09 26.26 17.33
N ILE A 96 -2.84 25.47 16.55
CA ILE A 96 -3.18 24.07 16.82
C ILE A 96 -3.06 23.24 15.54
N TRP A 97 -2.73 21.96 15.72
CA TRP A 97 -2.81 20.92 14.69
C TRP A 97 -3.50 19.69 15.27
N ARG A 98 -4.31 19.02 14.47
CA ARG A 98 -5.11 17.89 14.94
C ARG A 98 -4.39 16.56 14.71
N THR A 99 -4.38 15.71 15.75
CA THR A 99 -3.83 14.35 15.68
C THR A 99 -4.76 13.40 14.94
N SER A 100 -4.28 12.16 14.67
CA SER A 100 -5.08 11.09 14.11
C SER A 100 -6.29 10.72 14.96
N ASP A 101 -6.22 10.93 16.27
CA ASP A 101 -7.30 10.65 17.22
C ASP A 101 -8.24 11.86 17.44
N ASN A 102 -8.16 12.86 16.56
CA ASN A 102 -8.95 14.10 16.62
C ASN A 102 -8.71 14.94 17.89
N ILE A 103 -7.51 14.90 18.46
CA ILE A 103 -7.10 15.73 19.58
C ILE A 103 -6.38 16.95 19.04
N ASP A 104 -6.75 18.15 19.54
CA ASP A 104 -6.09 19.39 19.19
C ASP A 104 -4.80 19.55 20.01
N VAL A 105 -3.67 19.68 19.32
CA VAL A 105 -2.35 19.86 19.92
C VAL A 105 -1.82 21.24 19.58
N GLY A 106 -1.30 21.96 20.58
CA GLY A 106 -0.68 23.27 20.39
C GLY A 106 0.58 23.17 19.53
N ILE A 107 0.69 24.04 18.54
CA ILE A 107 1.88 24.22 17.71
C ILE A 107 2.63 25.45 18.21
N SER A 108 3.85 25.23 18.69
CA SER A 108 4.66 26.30 19.27
C SER A 108 5.42 27.10 18.21
N SER A 109 5.76 26.44 17.10
CA SER A 109 6.54 27.06 16.03
C SER A 109 6.32 26.32 14.70
N ILE A 110 6.73 26.95 13.60
CA ILE A 110 6.78 26.29 12.28
C ILE A 110 7.65 25.03 12.29
N ASN A 111 8.65 24.97 13.16
CA ASN A 111 9.55 23.82 13.27
C ASN A 111 8.81 22.56 13.72
N ASP A 112 7.76 22.66 14.51
CA ASP A 112 6.94 21.51 14.90
C ASP A 112 6.28 20.88 13.67
N LEU A 113 5.73 21.72 12.77
CA LEU A 113 5.15 21.26 11.50
C LEU A 113 6.21 20.66 10.56
N VAL A 114 7.39 21.27 10.51
CA VAL A 114 8.53 20.76 9.71
C VAL A 114 8.99 19.38 10.20
N ILE A 115 9.01 19.16 11.52
CA ILE A 115 9.36 17.86 12.10
C ILE A 115 8.33 16.80 11.68
N ILE A 116 7.03 17.12 11.77
CA ILE A 116 5.97 16.20 11.32
C ILE A 116 6.14 15.90 9.83
N ALA A 117 6.31 16.92 8.98
CA ALA A 117 6.49 16.76 7.54
C ALA A 117 7.73 15.94 7.19
N SER A 118 8.84 16.17 7.89
CA SER A 118 10.09 15.43 7.70
C SER A 118 9.93 13.96 8.06
N THR A 119 9.18 13.65 9.13
CA THR A 119 8.89 12.28 9.53
C THR A 119 8.06 11.56 8.47
N ILE A 120 7.06 12.25 7.90
CA ILE A 120 6.27 11.71 6.78
C ILE A 120 7.15 11.48 5.55
N ALA A 121 8.03 12.44 5.21
CA ALA A 121 8.93 12.32 4.06
C ALA A 121 9.87 11.10 4.17
N VAL A 122 10.43 10.84 5.35
CA VAL A 122 11.23 9.64 5.62
C VAL A 122 10.42 8.35 5.43
N GLN A 123 9.16 8.33 5.88
CA GLN A 123 8.27 7.18 5.67
C GLN A 123 7.99 6.95 4.18
N VAL A 124 7.71 8.02 3.44
CA VAL A 124 7.46 7.98 1.98
C VAL A 124 8.69 7.43 1.26
N GLU A 125 9.88 7.94 1.54
CA GLU A 125 11.14 7.45 0.97
C GLU A 125 11.35 5.97 1.26
N ALA A 126 11.15 5.55 2.50
CA ALA A 126 11.27 4.14 2.91
C ALA A 126 10.27 3.23 2.19
N ALA A 127 9.02 3.68 1.99
CA ALA A 127 8.00 2.93 1.26
C ALA A 127 8.39 2.72 -0.21
N TYR A 128 8.87 3.76 -0.89
CA TYR A 128 9.36 3.65 -2.27
C TYR A 128 10.59 2.76 -2.38
N THR A 129 11.58 2.94 -1.49
CA THR A 129 12.81 2.14 -1.48
C THR A 129 12.51 0.65 -1.32
N ARG A 130 11.64 0.28 -0.37
CA ARG A 130 11.19 -1.11 -0.20
C ARG A 130 10.48 -1.64 -1.46
N SER A 131 9.59 -0.84 -2.04
CA SER A 131 8.85 -1.22 -3.25
C SER A 131 9.80 -1.47 -4.44
N TRP A 132 10.80 -0.61 -4.62
CA TRP A 132 11.78 -0.77 -5.71
C TRP A 132 12.65 -2.01 -5.51
N ALA A 133 13.14 -2.26 -4.29
CA ALA A 133 13.91 -3.47 -3.99
C ALA A 133 13.10 -4.73 -4.29
N ARG A 134 11.85 -4.84 -3.77
CA ARG A 134 10.97 -5.97 -4.03
C ARG A 134 10.65 -6.17 -5.52
N LYS A 135 10.48 -5.08 -6.28
CA LYS A 135 10.26 -5.16 -7.73
C LYS A 135 11.50 -5.67 -8.47
N ALA A 136 12.69 -5.27 -8.03
CA ALA A 136 13.94 -5.78 -8.58
C ALA A 136 14.09 -7.28 -8.32
N ASP A 137 13.83 -7.74 -7.09
CA ASP A 137 13.86 -9.15 -6.73
C ASP A 137 12.82 -9.94 -7.53
N LEU A 138 11.61 -9.41 -7.68
CA LEU A 138 10.55 -10.02 -8.48
C LEU A 138 10.92 -10.17 -9.95
N ALA A 139 11.63 -9.21 -10.51
CA ALA A 139 12.11 -9.29 -11.89
C ALA A 139 13.09 -10.47 -12.07
N LEU A 140 13.96 -10.70 -11.09
CA LEU A 140 14.97 -11.75 -11.08
C LEU A 140 14.42 -13.13 -10.72
N ALA A 141 13.29 -13.24 -10.04
CA ALA A 141 12.70 -14.50 -9.62
C ALA A 141 12.43 -15.42 -10.82
N THR A 142 12.83 -16.69 -10.73
CA THR A 142 12.71 -17.70 -11.76
C THR A 142 11.79 -18.85 -11.38
N THR A 143 11.39 -18.91 -10.11
CA THR A 143 10.52 -19.96 -9.54
C THR A 143 9.35 -19.34 -8.77
N LEU A 144 8.26 -20.10 -8.59
CA LEU A 144 7.13 -19.70 -7.76
C LEU A 144 7.55 -19.47 -6.30
N LEU A 145 8.44 -20.29 -5.76
CA LEU A 145 8.93 -20.16 -4.39
C LEU A 145 9.69 -18.85 -4.18
N GLU A 146 10.52 -18.44 -5.13
CA GLU A 146 11.19 -17.14 -5.09
C GLU A 146 10.19 -15.99 -5.09
N VAL A 147 9.16 -16.06 -5.93
CA VAL A 147 8.08 -15.04 -5.96
C VAL A 147 7.32 -14.97 -4.64
N GLU A 148 7.03 -16.11 -4.02
CA GLU A 148 6.33 -16.17 -2.73
C GLU A 148 7.17 -15.55 -1.58
N SER A 149 8.49 -15.67 -1.65
CA SER A 149 9.40 -15.19 -0.61
C SER A 149 9.61 -13.66 -0.61
N ILE A 150 9.25 -12.96 -1.67
CA ILE A 150 9.32 -11.50 -1.82
C ILE A 150 8.13 -10.83 -1.08
#